data_bbb34fe9c62058781f07113a158416b9
#
_entry.id   bbb34fe9c62058781f07113a158416b9
#
_cell.length_a   1.000
_cell.length_b   1.000
_cell.length_c   1.000
_cell.angle_alpha   90.00
_cell.angle_beta   90.00
_cell.angle_gamma   90.00
#
_symmetry.space_group_name_H-M   'P 1'
#
loop_
_entity.id
_entity.type
_entity.pdbx_description
1 polymer ?
#
loop_
_entity_poly.entity_id
_entity_poly.type
_entity_poly.pdbx_seq_one_letter_code
_entity_poly.pdbx_strand_id
1 'polypeptide(L)'
;ARYLEDLALWGVNAIMVIFPMINLQDWRDPEAGPAMDMGRKDARTAHELGIQFATGINNTMFIGAPANIRAKRLPDPTGRRGNSGHPICSSNPEGHAYLMENARRLYAELAGVGLDILVHWPYDEGGCACERCQPWGCNGYLKLSRDLTDLGRSFFPKLRTILSTWLFDTPPEGEWQGLTDALTKGERWVDYILADSHEDFPRYPLEVGVPGQLPLLNFPEISMWGNWPWGGFGANPLPSRFQRLWDQVKHVVQGGFPYSEGIYEDLNKAVEVQFYWDTNRTARATLEEYIGYEFGSGVTEDVLAMIDLLENTASRSYRKQPVDTAA
;
A
#
# COMPACT_ATOMS: atom_id res chain seq x y z
N ALA A 1 -8.62 5.39 18.25
CA ALA A 1 -8.02 6.64 18.74
C ALA A 1 -6.61 6.38 19.25
N ARG A 2 -6.40 5.65 20.37
CA ARG A 2 -5.06 5.45 20.97
C ARG A 2 -4.00 4.97 19.96
N TYR A 3 -4.34 4.01 19.12
CA TYR A 3 -3.39 3.51 18.10
C TYR A 3 -2.96 4.60 17.12
N LEU A 4 -3.86 5.48 16.68
CA LEU A 4 -3.49 6.60 15.81
C LEU A 4 -2.72 7.69 16.57
N GLU A 5 -2.96 7.86 17.86
CA GLU A 5 -2.17 8.74 18.72
C GLU A 5 -0.72 8.25 18.81
N ASP A 6 -0.51 6.94 19.03
CA ASP A 6 0.82 6.34 19.06
C ASP A 6 1.53 6.47 17.72
N LEU A 7 0.84 6.22 16.60
CA LEU A 7 1.38 6.43 15.27
C LEU A 7 1.79 7.90 15.03
N ALA A 8 0.96 8.86 15.49
CA ALA A 8 1.27 10.28 15.39
C ALA A 8 2.53 10.65 16.21
N LEU A 9 2.70 10.10 17.40
CA LEU A 9 3.88 10.30 18.24
C LEU A 9 5.16 9.79 17.57
N TRP A 10 5.07 8.70 16.81
CA TRP A 10 6.18 8.18 15.99
C TRP A 10 6.35 8.91 14.65
N GLY A 11 5.52 9.91 14.35
CA GLY A 11 5.67 10.79 13.19
C GLY A 11 4.87 10.36 11.95
N VAL A 12 3.90 9.45 12.09
CA VAL A 12 2.96 9.15 11.00
C VAL A 12 2.12 10.38 10.69
N ASN A 13 2.12 10.82 9.45
CA ASN A 13 1.35 11.98 8.97
C ASN A 13 0.31 11.63 7.90
N ALA A 14 0.22 10.37 7.49
CA ALA A 14 -0.84 9.84 6.64
C ALA A 14 -1.13 8.39 7.00
N ILE A 15 -2.39 7.97 6.92
CA ILE A 15 -2.81 6.57 7.03
C ILE A 15 -3.61 6.20 5.80
N MET A 16 -3.51 4.94 5.37
CA MET A 16 -4.24 4.41 4.22
C MET A 16 -5.06 3.18 4.61
N VAL A 17 -6.34 3.20 4.25
CA VAL A 17 -7.22 2.01 4.27
C VAL A 17 -7.28 1.45 2.86
N ILE A 18 -6.84 0.19 2.69
CA ILE A 18 -6.79 -0.46 1.38
C ILE A 18 -8.13 -1.16 1.09
N PHE A 19 -8.72 -0.85 -0.06
CA PHE A 19 -9.90 -1.53 -0.63
C PHE A 19 -11.04 -1.80 0.36
N PRO A 20 -11.65 -0.78 0.97
CA PRO A 20 -12.62 -0.97 2.05
C PRO A 20 -13.85 -1.82 1.67
N MET A 21 -14.11 -2.01 0.36
CA MET A 21 -15.28 -2.73 -0.15
C MET A 21 -14.97 -4.09 -0.78
N ILE A 22 -13.70 -4.48 -0.86
CA ILE A 22 -13.27 -5.63 -1.69
C ILE A 22 -13.87 -6.96 -1.25
N ASN A 23 -14.16 -7.12 0.03
CA ASN A 23 -14.70 -8.37 0.59
C ASN A 23 -16.23 -8.39 0.66
N LEU A 24 -16.92 -7.33 0.21
CA LEU A 24 -18.36 -7.20 0.28
C LEU A 24 -19.02 -7.62 -1.04
N GLN A 25 -20.25 -8.14 -0.97
CA GLN A 25 -21.01 -8.53 -2.16
C GLN A 25 -21.44 -7.30 -2.99
N ASP A 26 -22.03 -6.33 -2.34
CA ASP A 26 -22.42 -5.02 -2.88
C ASP A 26 -22.77 -4.07 -1.71
N TRP A 27 -23.32 -2.89 -2.00
CA TRP A 27 -23.75 -1.92 -1.00
C TRP A 27 -24.91 -2.37 -0.11
N ARG A 28 -25.58 -3.50 -0.40
CA ARG A 28 -26.65 -4.09 0.43
C ARG A 28 -26.09 -5.15 1.37
N ASP A 29 -24.82 -5.47 1.26
CA ASP A 29 -24.14 -6.36 2.20
C ASP A 29 -24.32 -5.81 3.64
N PRO A 30 -24.72 -6.65 4.61
CA PRO A 30 -24.88 -6.20 6.01
C PRO A 30 -23.63 -5.53 6.60
N GLU A 31 -22.45 -5.92 6.13
CA GLU A 31 -21.18 -5.35 6.60
C GLU A 31 -20.80 -4.01 5.93
N ALA A 32 -21.51 -3.60 4.86
CA ALA A 32 -21.17 -2.36 4.14
C ALA A 32 -21.36 -1.11 5.01
N GLY A 33 -22.44 -1.05 5.77
CA GLY A 33 -22.69 0.03 6.72
C GLY A 33 -21.61 0.12 7.80
N PRO A 34 -21.38 -0.97 8.57
CA PRO A 34 -20.31 -1.02 9.58
C PRO A 34 -18.92 -0.68 9.02
N ALA A 35 -18.55 -1.17 7.83
CA ALA A 35 -17.28 -0.85 7.18
C ALA A 35 -17.14 0.65 6.89
N MET A 36 -18.19 1.28 6.37
CA MET A 36 -18.19 2.73 6.12
C MET A 36 -18.20 3.55 7.40
N ASP A 37 -18.90 3.10 8.45
CA ASP A 37 -18.88 3.75 9.76
C ASP A 37 -17.46 3.73 10.36
N MET A 38 -16.75 2.60 10.23
CA MET A 38 -15.37 2.48 10.65
C MET A 38 -14.47 3.44 9.85
N GLY A 39 -14.54 3.43 8.53
CA GLY A 39 -13.77 4.34 7.69
C GLY A 39 -14.01 5.81 8.00
N ARG A 40 -15.27 6.22 8.23
CA ARG A 40 -15.61 7.60 8.66
C ARG A 40 -15.04 7.93 10.03
N LYS A 41 -15.03 6.98 10.96
CA LYS A 41 -14.45 7.17 12.29
C LYS A 41 -12.93 7.32 12.20
N ASP A 42 -12.28 6.48 11.42
CA ASP A 42 -10.83 6.52 11.23
C ASP A 42 -10.41 7.84 10.56
N ALA A 43 -11.13 8.28 9.53
CA ALA A 43 -10.88 9.57 8.87
C ALA A 43 -11.02 10.76 9.86
N ARG A 44 -12.08 10.80 10.64
CA ARG A 44 -12.26 11.86 11.67
C ARG A 44 -11.13 11.85 12.69
N THR A 45 -10.82 10.66 13.24
CA THR A 45 -9.75 10.56 14.25
C THR A 45 -8.39 10.94 13.66
N ALA A 46 -8.09 10.54 12.42
CA ALA A 46 -6.87 10.94 11.71
C ALA A 46 -6.79 12.48 11.60
N HIS A 47 -7.84 13.13 11.12
CA HIS A 47 -7.89 14.57 10.96
C HIS A 47 -7.79 15.34 12.30
N GLU A 48 -8.41 14.83 13.37
CA GLU A 48 -8.28 15.40 14.73
C GLU A 48 -6.83 15.39 15.23
N LEU A 49 -6.03 14.42 14.76
CA LEU A 49 -4.60 14.29 15.09
C LEU A 49 -3.68 14.96 14.07
N GLY A 50 -4.23 15.62 13.04
CA GLY A 50 -3.44 16.21 11.96
C GLY A 50 -2.87 15.19 10.96
N ILE A 51 -3.36 13.95 10.98
CA ILE A 51 -2.99 12.87 10.07
C ILE A 51 -3.90 12.91 8.84
N GLN A 52 -3.32 12.78 7.64
CA GLN A 52 -4.09 12.69 6.40
C GLN A 52 -4.71 11.30 6.24
N PHE A 53 -5.92 11.26 5.70
CA PHE A 53 -6.62 10.03 5.44
C PHE A 53 -6.57 9.67 3.95
N ALA A 54 -6.11 8.45 3.67
CA ALA A 54 -6.02 7.89 2.32
C ALA A 54 -6.89 6.65 2.19
N THR A 55 -7.37 6.38 0.96
CA THR A 55 -7.97 5.09 0.61
C THR A 55 -7.38 4.55 -0.68
N GLY A 56 -7.16 3.24 -0.73
CA GLY A 56 -6.79 2.51 -1.94
C GLY A 56 -8.03 2.12 -2.74
N ILE A 57 -7.94 2.18 -4.05
CA ILE A 57 -9.00 1.78 -4.99
C ILE A 57 -8.41 1.04 -6.19
N ASN A 58 -9.14 0.05 -6.68
CA ASN A 58 -8.81 -0.71 -7.88
C ASN A 58 -10.06 -0.97 -8.73
N ASN A 59 -9.96 -1.82 -9.75
CA ASN A 59 -11.12 -2.17 -10.58
C ASN A 59 -11.92 -3.39 -10.08
N THR A 60 -11.74 -3.82 -8.84
CA THR A 60 -12.54 -4.91 -8.25
C THR A 60 -13.78 -4.39 -7.53
N MET A 61 -13.69 -3.33 -6.75
CA MET A 61 -14.75 -2.73 -5.92
C MET A 61 -15.48 -3.74 -5.01
N PHE A 62 -16.20 -4.73 -5.59
CA PHE A 62 -17.00 -5.72 -4.87
C PHE A 62 -16.84 -7.12 -5.45
N ILE A 63 -16.93 -8.16 -4.62
CA ILE A 63 -16.89 -9.56 -5.07
C ILE A 63 -18.17 -9.98 -5.82
N GLY A 64 -19.30 -9.33 -5.56
CA GLY A 64 -20.59 -9.61 -6.20
C GLY A 64 -20.79 -8.99 -7.59
N ALA A 65 -19.70 -8.54 -8.25
CA ALA A 65 -19.80 -7.90 -9.55
C ALA A 65 -20.50 -8.79 -10.62
N PRO A 66 -21.43 -8.22 -11.44
CA PRO A 66 -22.13 -8.96 -12.49
C PRO A 66 -21.19 -9.60 -13.50
N ALA A 67 -21.50 -10.82 -13.95
CA ALA A 67 -20.61 -11.59 -14.82
C ALA A 67 -20.35 -10.95 -16.19
N ASN A 68 -21.34 -10.24 -16.76
CA ASN A 68 -21.25 -9.58 -18.07
C ASN A 68 -20.29 -8.39 -18.13
N ILE A 69 -19.89 -7.83 -16.99
CA ILE A 69 -18.96 -6.71 -16.91
C ILE A 69 -17.58 -7.10 -16.39
N ARG A 70 -17.39 -8.36 -16.01
CA ARG A 70 -16.12 -8.83 -15.46
C ARG A 70 -14.97 -8.71 -16.45
N ALA A 71 -13.80 -8.43 -15.92
CA ALA A 71 -12.57 -8.36 -16.68
C ALA A 71 -12.17 -9.74 -17.23
N LYS A 72 -11.52 -9.73 -18.40
CA LYS A 72 -10.78 -10.91 -18.85
C LYS A 72 -9.59 -11.13 -17.91
N ARG A 73 -9.46 -12.34 -17.37
CA ARG A 73 -8.42 -12.68 -16.41
C ARG A 73 -7.04 -12.51 -17.03
N LEU A 74 -6.14 -11.88 -16.28
CA LEU A 74 -4.73 -11.77 -16.63
C LEU A 74 -4.02 -13.11 -16.47
N PRO A 75 -3.11 -13.48 -17.38
CA PRO A 75 -2.14 -14.52 -17.11
C PRO A 75 -1.31 -14.10 -15.89
N ASP A 76 -1.17 -14.98 -14.93
CA ASP A 76 -0.41 -14.69 -13.72
C ASP A 76 0.56 -15.80 -13.39
N PRO A 77 1.85 -15.64 -13.78
CA PRO A 77 2.88 -16.62 -13.46
C PRO A 77 3.22 -16.67 -11.96
N THR A 78 2.85 -15.64 -11.19
CA THR A 78 3.08 -15.58 -9.74
C THR A 78 1.92 -16.12 -8.91
N GLY A 79 0.76 -16.32 -9.53
CA GLY A 79 -0.47 -16.71 -8.86
C GLY A 79 -1.14 -15.58 -8.05
N ARG A 80 -0.65 -14.34 -8.14
CA ARG A 80 -1.14 -13.20 -7.34
C ARG A 80 -2.19 -12.34 -8.05
N ARG A 81 -2.10 -12.21 -9.39
CA ARG A 81 -2.97 -11.31 -10.14
C ARG A 81 -4.40 -11.84 -10.25
N GLY A 82 -5.36 -11.09 -9.73
CA GLY A 82 -6.79 -11.40 -9.84
C GLY A 82 -7.20 -12.64 -9.06
N ASN A 83 -6.54 -12.94 -7.96
CA ASN A 83 -6.88 -14.05 -7.07
C ASN A 83 -8.00 -13.68 -6.09
N SER A 84 -8.19 -12.39 -5.80
CA SER A 84 -9.25 -11.89 -4.94
C SER A 84 -10.33 -11.20 -5.77
N GLY A 85 -11.60 -11.43 -5.42
CA GLY A 85 -12.73 -10.75 -6.02
C GLY A 85 -12.93 -11.01 -7.52
N HIS A 86 -13.63 -10.09 -8.16
CA HIS A 86 -13.93 -10.11 -9.59
C HIS A 86 -13.63 -8.75 -10.23
N PRO A 87 -12.41 -8.57 -10.78
CA PRO A 87 -12.06 -7.36 -11.49
C PRO A 87 -13.07 -7.04 -12.60
N ILE A 88 -13.34 -5.77 -12.81
CA ILE A 88 -14.30 -5.26 -13.78
C ILE A 88 -13.55 -4.67 -14.97
N CYS A 89 -14.03 -4.94 -16.19
CA CYS A 89 -13.44 -4.39 -17.38
C CYS A 89 -13.80 -2.90 -17.53
N SER A 90 -12.84 -2.02 -17.27
CA SER A 90 -13.04 -0.56 -17.41
C SER A 90 -13.22 -0.09 -18.85
N SER A 91 -12.89 -0.91 -19.86
CA SER A 91 -13.16 -0.63 -21.28
C SER A 91 -14.54 -1.14 -21.76
N ASN A 92 -15.28 -1.87 -20.92
CA ASN A 92 -16.68 -2.19 -21.15
C ASN A 92 -17.51 -1.00 -20.64
N PRO A 93 -18.40 -0.39 -21.46
CA PRO A 93 -19.18 0.77 -21.04
C PRO A 93 -20.02 0.55 -19.78
N GLU A 94 -20.66 -0.62 -19.64
CA GLU A 94 -21.43 -0.98 -18.46
C GLU A 94 -20.50 -1.21 -17.25
N GLY A 95 -19.32 -1.82 -17.48
CA GLY A 95 -18.30 -2.03 -16.45
C GLY A 95 -17.72 -0.71 -15.94
N HIS A 96 -17.40 0.21 -16.84
CA HIS A 96 -16.95 1.55 -16.49
C HIS A 96 -18.03 2.30 -15.68
N ALA A 97 -19.27 2.31 -16.14
CA ALA A 97 -20.38 2.95 -15.43
C ALA A 97 -20.58 2.36 -14.03
N TYR A 98 -20.46 1.04 -13.89
CA TYR A 98 -20.51 0.35 -12.59
C TYR A 98 -19.39 0.83 -11.65
N LEU A 99 -18.15 0.89 -12.15
CA LEU A 99 -17.00 1.36 -11.32
C LEU A 99 -17.19 2.81 -10.89
N MET A 100 -17.59 3.69 -11.83
CA MET A 100 -17.80 5.11 -11.55
C MET A 100 -18.93 5.36 -10.55
N GLU A 101 -20.03 4.61 -10.65
CA GLU A 101 -21.17 4.75 -9.73
C GLU A 101 -20.80 4.27 -8.31
N ASN A 102 -20.10 3.15 -8.19
CA ASN A 102 -19.64 2.65 -6.90
C ASN A 102 -18.60 3.59 -6.25
N ALA A 103 -17.68 4.13 -7.04
CA ALA A 103 -16.73 5.14 -6.57
C ALA A 103 -17.45 6.43 -6.14
N ARG A 104 -18.43 6.90 -6.90
CA ARG A 104 -19.26 8.06 -6.54
C ARG A 104 -19.93 7.87 -5.18
N ARG A 105 -20.50 6.69 -4.94
CA ARG A 105 -21.10 6.37 -3.65
C ARG A 105 -20.07 6.33 -2.52
N LEU A 106 -18.91 5.70 -2.74
CA LEU A 106 -17.82 5.70 -1.76
C LEU A 106 -17.40 7.12 -1.39
N TYR A 107 -17.21 7.99 -2.39
CA TYR A 107 -16.84 9.38 -2.14
C TYR A 107 -17.95 10.17 -1.43
N ALA A 108 -19.21 9.92 -1.76
CA ALA A 108 -20.35 10.53 -1.07
C ALA A 108 -20.41 10.12 0.42
N GLU A 109 -20.11 8.84 0.74
CA GLU A 109 -20.04 8.35 2.12
C GLU A 109 -18.91 9.03 2.92
N LEU A 110 -17.83 9.42 2.26
CA LEU A 110 -16.69 10.10 2.88
C LEU A 110 -16.78 11.64 2.83
N ALA A 111 -17.72 12.22 2.08
CA ALA A 111 -17.79 13.66 1.86
C ALA A 111 -17.92 14.49 3.17
N GLY A 112 -18.59 13.93 4.18
CA GLY A 112 -18.78 14.59 5.48
C GLY A 112 -17.57 14.55 6.42
N VAL A 113 -16.53 13.75 6.10
CA VAL A 113 -15.33 13.58 6.92
C VAL A 113 -14.06 13.96 6.17
N GLY A 114 -14.07 13.94 4.85
CA GLY A 114 -12.93 14.26 3.99
C GLY A 114 -12.12 13.04 3.56
N LEU A 115 -11.48 13.18 2.40
CA LEU A 115 -10.48 12.27 1.84
C LEU A 115 -9.33 13.12 1.28
N ASP A 116 -8.12 12.90 1.76
CA ASP A 116 -6.96 13.70 1.36
C ASP A 116 -6.18 13.08 0.21
N ILE A 117 -6.13 11.74 0.18
CA ILE A 117 -5.29 11.00 -0.76
C ILE A 117 -6.07 9.80 -1.32
N LEU A 118 -6.05 9.67 -2.65
CA LEU A 118 -6.56 8.51 -3.37
C LEU A 118 -5.39 7.72 -3.96
N VAL A 119 -5.30 6.45 -3.59
CA VAL A 119 -4.26 5.54 -4.08
C VAL A 119 -4.87 4.58 -5.08
N HIS A 120 -4.40 4.59 -6.30
CA HIS A 120 -4.80 3.64 -7.33
C HIS A 120 -3.91 2.41 -7.32
N TRP A 121 -4.51 1.23 -7.45
CA TRP A 121 -3.83 -0.05 -7.38
C TRP A 121 -3.99 -0.83 -8.67
N PRO A 122 -2.90 -1.25 -9.36
CA PRO A 122 -3.00 -1.81 -10.71
C PRO A 122 -3.33 -3.30 -10.73
N TYR A 123 -2.75 -4.08 -9.82
CA TYR A 123 -2.78 -5.53 -9.83
C TYR A 123 -3.13 -6.12 -8.47
N ASP A 124 -2.91 -7.39 -8.29
CA ASP A 124 -3.29 -8.24 -7.18
C ASP A 124 -4.80 -8.54 -7.21
N GLU A 125 -5.64 -7.63 -6.73
CA GLU A 125 -7.10 -7.75 -6.78
C GLU A 125 -7.71 -7.04 -7.98
N GLY A 126 -6.94 -6.67 -8.98
CA GLY A 126 -7.39 -5.90 -10.13
C GLY A 126 -6.77 -6.34 -11.46
N GLY A 127 -7.09 -5.59 -12.51
CA GLY A 127 -6.54 -5.78 -13.84
C GLY A 127 -7.55 -6.28 -14.89
N CYS A 128 -7.17 -6.21 -16.17
CA CYS A 128 -7.98 -6.71 -17.29
C CYS A 128 -7.10 -7.05 -18.50
N ALA A 129 -7.21 -8.29 -19.01
CA ALA A 129 -6.46 -8.77 -20.17
C ALA A 129 -7.16 -8.57 -21.51
N CYS A 130 -8.22 -7.76 -21.64
CA CYS A 130 -8.82 -7.50 -22.94
C CYS A 130 -7.95 -6.54 -23.76
N GLU A 131 -8.04 -6.62 -25.10
CA GLU A 131 -7.24 -5.82 -26.05
C GLU A 131 -7.33 -4.32 -25.80
N ARG A 132 -8.51 -3.82 -25.39
CA ARG A 132 -8.73 -2.38 -25.11
C ARG A 132 -8.09 -1.91 -23.81
N CYS A 133 -7.86 -2.82 -22.84
CA CYS A 133 -7.23 -2.49 -21.56
C CYS A 133 -5.72 -2.72 -21.59
N GLN A 134 -5.20 -3.57 -22.49
CA GLN A 134 -3.81 -3.92 -22.52
C GLN A 134 -2.91 -2.85 -23.16
N PRO A 135 -1.66 -2.69 -22.71
CA PRO A 135 -1.09 -3.19 -21.45
C PRO A 135 -1.82 -2.57 -20.25
N TRP A 136 -2.21 -3.39 -19.27
CA TRP A 136 -3.09 -2.90 -18.19
C TRP A 136 -2.50 -1.72 -17.42
N GLY A 137 -1.29 -1.87 -16.89
CA GLY A 137 -0.65 -0.90 -16.00
C GLY A 137 -0.40 0.47 -16.63
N CYS A 138 -0.15 0.55 -17.92
CA CYS A 138 0.10 1.82 -18.62
C CYS A 138 -1.02 2.25 -19.58
N ASN A 139 -2.15 1.54 -19.61
CA ASN A 139 -3.31 1.88 -20.45
C ASN A 139 -4.64 1.81 -19.67
N GLY A 140 -5.21 0.61 -19.47
CA GLY A 140 -6.52 0.46 -18.84
C GLY A 140 -6.55 0.97 -17.41
N TYR A 141 -5.52 0.67 -16.63
CA TYR A 141 -5.31 1.19 -15.28
C TYR A 141 -5.22 2.71 -15.26
N LEU A 142 -4.38 3.32 -16.12
CA LEU A 142 -4.20 4.78 -16.14
C LEU A 142 -5.48 5.52 -16.50
N LYS A 143 -6.22 5.04 -17.51
CA LYS A 143 -7.49 5.66 -17.91
C LYS A 143 -8.50 5.63 -16.78
N LEU A 144 -8.70 4.45 -16.16
CA LEU A 144 -9.59 4.31 -15.03
C LEU A 144 -9.18 5.18 -13.86
N SER A 145 -7.87 5.18 -13.53
CA SER A 145 -7.32 6.00 -12.43
C SER A 145 -7.57 7.49 -12.66
N ARG A 146 -7.44 7.96 -13.90
CA ARG A 146 -7.75 9.35 -14.27
C ARG A 146 -9.23 9.67 -14.01
N ASP A 147 -10.13 8.85 -14.53
CA ASP A 147 -11.58 9.07 -14.39
C ASP A 147 -12.00 9.05 -12.91
N LEU A 148 -11.48 8.11 -12.12
CA LEU A 148 -11.74 8.03 -10.67
C LEU A 148 -11.17 9.23 -9.90
N THR A 149 -9.99 9.74 -10.31
CA THR A 149 -9.39 10.94 -9.72
C THR A 149 -10.23 12.18 -10.02
N ASP A 150 -10.65 12.36 -11.28
CA ASP A 150 -11.46 13.51 -11.70
C ASP A 150 -12.81 13.50 -10.96
N LEU A 151 -13.44 12.33 -10.82
CA LEU A 151 -14.61 12.16 -9.99
C LEU A 151 -14.32 12.48 -8.51
N GLY A 152 -13.24 11.98 -7.96
CA GLY A 152 -12.84 12.23 -6.57
C GLY A 152 -12.61 13.71 -6.29
N ARG A 153 -11.96 14.44 -7.19
CA ARG A 153 -11.74 15.89 -7.10
C ARG A 153 -13.02 16.71 -7.15
N SER A 154 -14.11 16.18 -7.74
CA SER A 154 -15.41 16.83 -7.67
C SER A 154 -16.05 16.80 -6.28
N PHE A 155 -15.67 15.84 -5.41
CA PHE A 155 -16.06 15.75 -4.00
C PHE A 155 -15.03 16.42 -3.07
N PHE A 156 -13.76 16.26 -3.40
CA PHE A 156 -12.61 16.67 -2.58
C PHE A 156 -11.65 17.50 -3.45
N PRO A 157 -11.84 18.84 -3.55
CA PRO A 157 -11.06 19.67 -4.47
C PRO A 157 -9.54 19.67 -4.25
N LYS A 158 -9.09 19.29 -3.05
CA LYS A 158 -7.66 19.19 -2.68
C LYS A 158 -7.11 17.76 -2.73
N LEU A 159 -7.89 16.81 -3.27
CA LEU A 159 -7.51 15.40 -3.34
C LEU A 159 -6.19 15.23 -4.08
N ARG A 160 -5.23 14.59 -3.42
CA ARG A 160 -3.97 14.15 -4.02
C ARG A 160 -4.10 12.72 -4.52
N THR A 161 -3.39 12.41 -5.58
CA THR A 161 -3.46 11.13 -6.26
C THR A 161 -2.10 10.45 -6.27
N ILE A 162 -2.08 9.19 -5.86
CA ILE A 162 -0.94 8.30 -5.89
C ILE A 162 -1.23 7.17 -6.89
N LEU A 163 -0.31 6.90 -7.81
CA LEU A 163 -0.32 5.69 -8.62
C LEU A 163 0.65 4.67 -8.03
N SER A 164 0.10 3.52 -7.61
CA SER A 164 0.91 2.36 -7.27
C SER A 164 1.43 1.69 -8.54
N THR A 165 2.63 1.15 -8.47
CA THR A 165 3.28 0.36 -9.52
C THR A 165 3.42 -1.11 -9.09
N TRP A 166 2.56 -1.55 -8.19
CA TRP A 166 2.52 -2.91 -7.69
C TRP A 166 2.53 -3.94 -8.83
N LEU A 167 3.47 -4.87 -8.77
CA LEU A 167 3.70 -5.93 -9.77
C LEU A 167 4.09 -5.46 -11.19
N PHE A 168 4.58 -4.23 -11.37
CA PHE A 168 5.08 -3.76 -12.68
C PHE A 168 6.36 -4.48 -13.14
N ASP A 169 7.12 -5.05 -12.21
CA ASP A 169 8.29 -5.89 -12.54
C ASP A 169 7.93 -7.33 -12.93
N THR A 170 6.63 -7.66 -12.89
CA THR A 170 6.10 -8.95 -13.32
C THR A 170 5.54 -8.85 -14.74
N PRO A 171 5.67 -9.86 -15.61
CA PRO A 171 5.09 -9.80 -16.97
C PRO A 171 3.61 -9.38 -17.00
N PRO A 172 3.17 -8.60 -18.01
CA PRO A 172 3.91 -8.23 -19.22
C PRO A 172 4.94 -7.14 -18.99
N GLU A 173 6.06 -7.22 -19.68
CA GLU A 173 7.12 -6.22 -19.66
C GLU A 173 6.67 -4.89 -20.31
N GLY A 174 7.37 -3.79 -20.00
CA GLY A 174 7.18 -2.49 -20.64
C GLY A 174 6.18 -1.56 -19.95
N GLU A 175 5.55 -1.97 -18.84
CA GLU A 175 4.58 -1.13 -18.14
C GLU A 175 5.23 0.10 -17.49
N TRP A 176 6.44 -0.03 -16.94
CA TRP A 176 7.21 1.09 -16.41
C TRP A 176 7.50 2.15 -17.49
N GLN A 177 7.98 1.71 -18.66
CA GLN A 177 8.26 2.63 -19.77
C GLN A 177 6.98 3.27 -20.29
N GLY A 178 5.90 2.48 -20.43
CA GLY A 178 4.61 2.99 -20.86
C GLY A 178 4.01 4.00 -19.88
N LEU A 179 4.18 3.80 -18.57
CA LEU A 179 3.79 4.76 -17.54
C LEU A 179 4.60 6.06 -17.65
N THR A 180 5.92 5.94 -17.84
CA THR A 180 6.81 7.10 -18.05
C THR A 180 6.37 7.91 -19.27
N ASP A 181 6.12 7.25 -20.39
CA ASP A 181 5.68 7.89 -21.63
C ASP A 181 4.33 8.62 -21.46
N ALA A 182 3.38 7.98 -20.78
CA ALA A 182 2.06 8.55 -20.54
C ALA A 182 2.11 9.79 -19.63
N LEU A 183 2.89 9.74 -18.55
CA LEU A 183 2.98 10.85 -17.59
C LEU A 183 3.87 12.00 -18.09
N THR A 184 4.80 11.73 -19.00
CA THR A 184 5.66 12.77 -19.59
C THR A 184 4.92 13.61 -20.66
N LYS A 185 3.97 13.01 -21.37
CA LYS A 185 3.28 13.63 -22.52
C LYS A 185 1.97 14.31 -22.16
N GLY A 186 1.44 14.10 -20.96
CA GLY A 186 0.10 14.55 -20.55
C GLY A 186 0.09 15.71 -19.56
N GLU A 187 -1.11 16.17 -19.20
CA GLU A 187 -1.32 17.07 -18.08
C GLU A 187 -0.97 16.38 -16.76
N ARG A 188 -0.37 17.11 -15.84
CA ARG A 188 -0.05 16.59 -14.51
C ARG A 188 -1.32 16.45 -13.67
N TRP A 189 -1.77 15.22 -13.46
CA TRP A 189 -2.92 14.87 -12.63
C TRP A 189 -2.57 13.93 -11.47
N VAL A 190 -1.36 13.37 -11.50
CA VAL A 190 -0.79 12.49 -10.48
C VAL A 190 0.17 13.31 -9.61
N ASP A 191 0.13 13.08 -8.33
CA ASP A 191 0.99 13.77 -7.36
C ASP A 191 2.21 12.94 -6.96
N TYR A 192 2.06 11.60 -6.86
CA TYR A 192 3.11 10.69 -6.43
C TYR A 192 3.06 9.35 -7.17
N ILE A 193 4.21 8.70 -7.28
CA ILE A 193 4.35 7.28 -7.62
C ILE A 193 4.63 6.51 -6.33
N LEU A 194 3.98 5.37 -6.13
CA LEU A 194 4.21 4.46 -5.01
C LEU A 194 4.82 3.17 -5.55
N ALA A 195 6.06 2.88 -5.18
CA ALA A 195 6.77 1.69 -5.62
C ALA A 195 6.86 0.65 -4.51
N ASP A 196 6.66 -0.59 -4.91
CA ASP A 196 6.75 -1.75 -4.03
C ASP A 196 8.20 -2.00 -3.59
N SER A 197 8.41 -2.33 -2.32
CA SER A 197 9.69 -2.82 -1.80
C SER A 197 9.49 -4.05 -0.90
N HIS A 198 8.74 -5.01 -1.41
CA HIS A 198 8.46 -6.26 -0.71
C HIS A 198 9.74 -7.07 -0.41
N GLU A 199 10.49 -7.44 -1.44
CA GLU A 199 11.77 -8.16 -1.31
C GLU A 199 12.96 -7.24 -1.55
N ASP A 200 12.99 -6.60 -2.70
CA ASP A 200 13.92 -5.57 -3.11
C ASP A 200 13.15 -4.46 -3.83
N PHE A 201 13.70 -3.26 -3.86
CA PHE A 201 13.05 -2.15 -4.54
C PHE A 201 13.13 -2.32 -6.07
N PRO A 202 12.11 -1.87 -6.83
CA PRO A 202 12.13 -1.95 -8.29
C PRO A 202 13.34 -1.26 -8.91
N ARG A 203 13.96 -1.90 -9.89
CA ARG A 203 15.15 -1.35 -10.54
C ARG A 203 14.85 -0.14 -11.41
N TYR A 204 13.69 -0.12 -12.07
CA TYR A 204 13.37 0.95 -13.01
C TYR A 204 13.49 2.36 -12.43
N PRO A 205 12.87 2.71 -11.31
CA PRO A 205 13.03 4.04 -10.72
C PRO A 205 14.46 4.34 -10.24
N LEU A 206 15.28 3.33 -9.93
CA LEU A 206 16.66 3.50 -9.50
C LEU A 206 17.63 3.72 -10.68
N GLU A 207 17.42 3.00 -11.80
CA GLU A 207 18.33 2.95 -12.92
C GLU A 207 17.93 3.90 -14.07
N VAL A 208 16.64 4.08 -14.28
CA VAL A 208 16.08 4.87 -15.40
C VAL A 208 15.50 6.20 -14.92
N GLY A 209 14.85 6.18 -13.77
CA GLY A 209 14.21 7.37 -13.17
C GLY A 209 12.73 7.18 -12.91
N VAL A 210 12.16 8.10 -12.13
CA VAL A 210 10.76 8.04 -11.71
C VAL A 210 9.85 8.51 -12.84
N PRO A 211 8.77 7.77 -13.20
CA PRO A 211 7.81 8.18 -14.21
C PRO A 211 7.28 9.60 -13.99
N GLY A 212 7.32 10.42 -15.04
CA GLY A 212 6.89 11.80 -14.99
C GLY A 212 7.72 12.71 -14.07
N GLN A 213 8.89 12.28 -13.62
CA GLN A 213 9.72 12.98 -12.62
C GLN A 213 8.93 13.35 -11.35
N LEU A 214 7.96 12.50 -10.99
CA LEU A 214 7.12 12.69 -9.81
C LEU A 214 7.86 12.30 -8.53
N PRO A 215 7.45 12.84 -7.37
CA PRO A 215 7.91 12.33 -6.09
C PRO A 215 7.62 10.85 -5.94
N LEU A 216 8.62 10.08 -5.47
CA LEU A 216 8.53 8.64 -5.27
C LEU A 216 8.28 8.32 -3.81
N LEU A 217 7.35 7.41 -3.56
CA LEU A 217 7.04 6.87 -2.25
C LEU A 217 7.40 5.39 -2.21
N ASN A 218 7.83 4.94 -1.04
CA ASN A 218 8.17 3.54 -0.73
C ASN A 218 6.95 2.80 -0.18
N PHE A 219 6.82 1.51 -0.51
CA PHE A 219 5.78 0.63 0.03
C PHE A 219 6.42 -0.67 0.58
N PRO A 220 7.15 -0.59 1.72
CA PRO A 220 7.73 -1.77 2.34
C PRO A 220 6.64 -2.62 3.01
N GLU A 221 6.68 -3.93 2.78
CA GLU A 221 5.87 -4.87 3.54
C GLU A 221 6.55 -5.18 4.87
N ILE A 222 5.98 -4.68 5.95
CA ILE A 222 6.51 -4.85 7.31
C ILE A 222 5.85 -6.00 8.08
N SER A 223 4.70 -6.50 7.61
CA SER A 223 4.07 -7.73 8.10
C SER A 223 3.10 -8.26 7.07
N MET A 224 3.25 -9.52 6.73
CA MET A 224 2.40 -10.24 5.79
C MET A 224 2.10 -11.66 6.25
N TRP A 225 0.91 -12.17 5.93
CA TRP A 225 0.54 -13.56 6.21
C TRP A 225 1.54 -14.56 5.62
N GLY A 226 2.02 -15.44 6.46
CA GLY A 226 2.94 -16.51 6.06
C GLY A 226 4.41 -16.09 5.94
N ASN A 227 4.75 -14.81 6.09
CA ASN A 227 6.12 -14.31 5.97
C ASN A 227 6.90 -14.31 7.30
N TRP A 228 6.62 -15.24 8.22
CA TRP A 228 7.25 -15.25 9.51
C TRP A 228 7.26 -16.65 10.17
N PRO A 229 8.21 -16.90 11.10
CA PRO A 229 8.55 -18.25 11.51
C PRO A 229 7.46 -18.98 12.31
N TRP A 230 6.55 -18.25 12.94
CA TRP A 230 5.58 -18.82 13.87
C TRP A 230 4.21 -19.12 13.26
N GLY A 231 4.00 -18.79 11.98
CA GLY A 231 2.74 -18.89 11.26
C GLY A 231 1.71 -17.80 11.63
N GLY A 232 0.85 -17.41 10.69
CA GLY A 232 -0.16 -16.34 10.85
C GLY A 232 0.40 -14.91 10.82
N PHE A 233 -0.10 -13.98 11.62
CA PHE A 233 0.39 -12.61 11.80
C PHE A 233 0.97 -12.44 13.20
N GLY A 234 2.22 -12.08 13.37
CA GLY A 234 2.84 -11.93 14.66
C GLY A 234 3.82 -10.78 14.76
N ALA A 235 4.24 -10.50 15.98
CA ALA A 235 5.36 -9.61 16.22
C ALA A 235 6.62 -10.22 15.61
N ASN A 236 7.19 -9.56 14.63
CA ASN A 236 8.32 -10.06 13.87
C ASN A 236 9.30 -8.92 13.60
N PRO A 237 10.13 -8.55 14.58
CA PRO A 237 11.08 -7.47 14.42
C PRO A 237 12.11 -7.81 13.34
N LEU A 238 12.25 -6.95 12.33
CA LEU A 238 13.15 -7.14 11.20
C LEU A 238 13.99 -5.88 10.90
N PRO A 239 14.63 -5.27 11.90
CA PRO A 239 15.32 -3.99 11.74
C PRO A 239 16.47 -4.02 10.74
N SER A 240 17.24 -5.10 10.67
CA SER A 240 18.34 -5.23 9.71
C SER A 240 17.85 -5.37 8.28
N ARG A 241 16.73 -6.07 8.09
CA ARG A 241 16.06 -6.15 6.77
C ARG A 241 15.59 -4.77 6.32
N PHE A 242 14.90 -4.02 7.17
CA PHE A 242 14.39 -2.69 6.81
C PHE A 242 15.52 -1.68 6.62
N GLN A 243 16.59 -1.73 7.40
CA GLN A 243 17.78 -0.92 7.15
C GLN A 243 18.36 -1.19 5.76
N ARG A 244 18.49 -2.45 5.37
CA ARG A 244 19.00 -2.83 4.03
C ARG A 244 18.09 -2.32 2.92
N LEU A 245 16.77 -2.46 3.05
CA LEU A 245 15.80 -1.95 2.07
C LEU A 245 15.84 -0.42 2.00
N TRP A 246 15.91 0.25 3.14
CA TRP A 246 16.03 1.71 3.21
C TRP A 246 17.31 2.21 2.53
N ASP A 247 18.43 1.55 2.74
CA ASP A 247 19.71 1.94 2.13
C ASP A 247 19.68 1.86 0.59
N GLN A 248 18.81 1.04 0.01
CA GLN A 248 18.59 0.99 -1.45
C GLN A 248 17.89 2.24 -1.99
N VAL A 249 17.00 2.85 -1.21
CA VAL A 249 16.02 3.84 -1.70
C VAL A 249 16.12 5.23 -1.10
N LYS A 250 16.78 5.40 0.05
CA LYS A 250 16.83 6.67 0.81
C LYS A 250 17.26 7.90 0.02
N HIS A 251 17.90 7.70 -1.13
CA HIS A 251 18.38 8.78 -2.00
C HIS A 251 17.36 9.17 -3.09
N VAL A 252 16.27 8.41 -3.27
CA VAL A 252 15.27 8.65 -4.33
C VAL A 252 13.86 8.83 -3.79
N VAL A 253 13.52 8.25 -2.63
CA VAL A 253 12.17 8.34 -2.06
C VAL A 253 12.00 9.55 -1.16
N GLN A 254 10.75 10.04 -1.07
CA GLN A 254 10.39 11.21 -0.26
C GLN A 254 9.44 10.84 0.90
N GLY A 255 9.21 9.56 1.13
CA GLY A 255 8.32 9.02 2.14
C GLY A 255 7.82 7.65 1.75
N GLY A 256 6.80 7.15 2.45
CA GLY A 256 6.23 5.85 2.13
C GLY A 256 5.00 5.49 2.95
N PHE A 257 4.43 4.35 2.61
CA PHE A 257 3.34 3.71 3.33
C PHE A 257 3.78 2.28 3.71
N PRO A 258 4.35 2.08 4.90
CA PRO A 258 4.64 0.74 5.41
C PRO A 258 3.38 -0.11 5.46
N TYR A 259 3.37 -1.23 4.75
CA TYR A 259 2.21 -2.11 4.65
C TYR A 259 2.24 -3.18 5.73
N SER A 260 1.12 -3.34 6.42
CA SER A 260 0.95 -4.31 7.49
C SER A 260 -0.40 -5.00 7.37
N GLU A 261 -0.40 -6.32 7.40
CA GLU A 261 -1.60 -7.16 7.55
C GLU A 261 -1.82 -7.62 9.00
N GLY A 262 -0.89 -7.33 9.90
CA GLY A 262 -0.93 -7.68 11.31
C GLY A 262 -1.17 -6.50 12.25
N ILE A 263 -1.12 -6.76 13.55
CA ILE A 263 -1.37 -5.77 14.60
C ILE A 263 -0.22 -5.64 15.63
N TYR A 264 0.84 -6.44 15.50
CA TYR A 264 1.92 -6.52 16.49
C TYR A 264 3.27 -6.04 15.98
N GLU A 265 3.29 -5.25 14.89
CA GLU A 265 4.50 -4.77 14.24
C GLU A 265 4.83 -3.31 14.56
N ASP A 266 4.47 -2.82 15.73
CA ASP A 266 4.64 -1.41 16.10
C ASP A 266 6.12 -0.99 16.05
N LEU A 267 7.04 -1.88 16.44
CA LEU A 267 8.47 -1.66 16.31
C LEU A 267 8.90 -1.45 14.85
N ASN A 268 8.42 -2.29 13.93
CA ASN A 268 8.72 -2.18 12.51
C ASN A 268 8.14 -0.89 11.91
N LYS A 269 6.94 -0.49 12.34
CA LYS A 269 6.32 0.79 11.95
C LYS A 269 7.16 1.96 12.40
N ALA A 270 7.60 1.96 13.67
CA ALA A 270 8.46 3.01 14.21
C ALA A 270 9.77 3.13 13.41
N VAL A 271 10.43 2.00 13.11
CA VAL A 271 11.67 1.98 12.32
C VAL A 271 11.46 2.59 10.93
N GLU A 272 10.45 2.13 10.19
CA GLU A 272 10.19 2.59 8.83
C GLU A 272 9.79 4.06 8.78
N VAL A 273 8.92 4.50 9.67
CA VAL A 273 8.46 5.90 9.68
C VAL A 273 9.59 6.87 10.02
N GLN A 274 10.48 6.48 10.95
CA GLN A 274 11.61 7.34 11.34
C GLN A 274 12.65 7.50 10.22
N PHE A 275 12.82 6.54 9.33
CA PHE A 275 13.64 6.70 8.13
C PHE A 275 13.14 7.84 7.22
N TYR A 276 11.84 8.07 7.12
CA TYR A 276 11.28 9.12 6.27
C TYR A 276 11.47 10.53 6.82
N TRP A 277 11.70 10.67 8.12
CA TRP A 277 11.99 11.95 8.76
C TRP A 277 13.46 12.33 8.71
N ASP A 278 14.35 11.34 8.81
CA ASP A 278 15.80 11.55 8.73
C ASP A 278 16.44 10.42 7.92
N THR A 279 16.89 10.75 6.72
CA THR A 279 17.52 9.79 5.80
C THR A 279 18.82 9.17 6.32
N ASN A 280 19.44 9.76 7.34
CA ASN A 280 20.64 9.24 8.01
C ASN A 280 20.31 8.42 9.26
N ARG A 281 19.04 8.38 9.65
CA ARG A 281 18.59 7.60 10.80
C ARG A 281 18.87 6.12 10.57
N THR A 282 19.39 5.44 11.59
CA THR A 282 19.57 3.99 11.54
C THR A 282 18.43 3.28 12.27
N ALA A 283 18.14 2.05 11.85
CA ALA A 283 17.19 1.20 12.55
C ALA A 283 17.60 1.03 14.04
N ARG A 284 18.90 0.85 14.31
CA ARG A 284 19.43 0.73 15.68
C ARG A 284 19.08 1.96 16.53
N ALA A 285 19.29 3.16 16.02
CA ALA A 285 18.99 4.39 16.77
C ALA A 285 17.50 4.52 17.09
N THR A 286 16.62 4.12 16.16
CA THR A 286 15.17 4.08 16.40
C THR A 286 14.79 3.01 17.42
N LEU A 287 15.41 1.83 17.37
CA LEU A 287 15.19 0.78 18.37
C LEU A 287 15.57 1.22 19.78
N GLU A 288 16.72 1.86 19.96
CA GLU A 288 17.16 2.35 21.27
C GLU A 288 16.15 3.35 21.85
N GLU A 289 15.62 4.25 21.03
CA GLU A 289 14.57 5.19 21.43
C GLU A 289 13.25 4.50 21.74
N TYR A 290 12.80 3.57 20.86
CA TYR A 290 11.59 2.79 21.05
C TYR A 290 11.63 1.97 22.33
N ILE A 291 12.74 1.26 22.58
CA ILE A 291 12.92 0.46 23.79
C ILE A 291 12.93 1.34 25.03
N GLY A 292 13.61 2.48 24.96
CA GLY A 292 13.63 3.45 26.07
C GLY A 292 12.25 3.97 26.43
N TYR A 293 11.39 4.17 25.43
CA TYR A 293 10.02 4.63 25.59
C TYR A 293 9.08 3.52 26.11
N GLU A 294 9.10 2.34 25.49
CA GLU A 294 8.15 1.26 25.79
C GLU A 294 8.53 0.42 27.02
N PHE A 295 9.82 0.19 27.25
CA PHE A 295 10.31 -0.74 28.28
C PHE A 295 11.20 -0.08 29.31
N GLY A 296 11.67 1.13 29.04
CA GLY A 296 12.63 1.85 29.88
C GLY A 296 14.10 1.57 29.49
N SER A 297 14.95 2.58 29.68
CA SER A 297 16.35 2.56 29.24
C SER A 297 17.23 1.51 29.92
N GLY A 298 16.82 0.97 31.08
CA GLY A 298 17.58 -0.02 31.83
C GLY A 298 17.67 -1.40 31.19
N VAL A 299 16.83 -1.70 30.20
CA VAL A 299 16.74 -3.02 29.52
C VAL A 299 17.13 -2.96 28.04
N THR A 300 17.68 -1.84 27.58
CA THR A 300 17.95 -1.61 26.16
C THR A 300 18.80 -2.71 25.53
N GLU A 301 19.92 -3.07 26.13
CA GLU A 301 20.81 -4.09 25.57
C GLU A 301 20.18 -5.48 25.55
N ASP A 302 19.42 -5.85 26.57
CA ASP A 302 18.75 -7.14 26.65
C ASP A 302 17.66 -7.26 25.57
N VAL A 303 16.86 -6.21 25.37
CA VAL A 303 15.80 -6.19 24.34
C VAL A 303 16.40 -6.18 22.93
N LEU A 304 17.48 -5.46 22.70
CA LEU A 304 18.18 -5.47 21.42
C LEU A 304 18.76 -6.87 21.11
N ALA A 305 19.37 -7.53 22.09
CA ALA A 305 19.85 -8.91 21.91
C ALA A 305 18.71 -9.89 21.60
N MET A 306 17.55 -9.70 22.22
CA MET A 306 16.35 -10.49 21.91
C MET A 306 15.84 -10.23 20.48
N ILE A 307 15.82 -8.98 20.05
CA ILE A 307 15.40 -8.60 18.67
C ILE A 307 16.34 -9.24 17.65
N ASP A 308 17.66 -9.16 17.86
CA ASP A 308 18.66 -9.78 16.99
C ASP A 308 18.47 -11.30 16.89
N LEU A 309 18.17 -11.96 18.01
CA LEU A 309 17.88 -13.39 18.02
C LEU A 309 16.61 -13.73 17.25
N LEU A 310 15.54 -12.97 17.43
CA LEU A 310 14.28 -13.15 16.72
C LEU A 310 14.44 -12.91 15.21
N GLU A 311 15.11 -11.85 14.79
CA GLU A 311 15.35 -11.56 13.38
C GLU A 311 16.21 -12.64 12.71
N ASN A 312 17.25 -13.12 13.37
CA ASN A 312 18.08 -14.23 12.87
C ASN A 312 17.28 -15.52 12.70
N THR A 313 16.34 -15.79 13.60
CA THR A 313 15.44 -16.93 13.51
C THR A 313 14.44 -16.79 12.35
N ALA A 314 13.84 -15.62 12.18
CA ALA A 314 12.96 -15.29 11.07
C ALA A 314 13.69 -15.41 9.71
N SER A 315 14.90 -14.87 9.62
CA SER A 315 15.73 -14.96 8.41
C SER A 315 16.02 -16.41 8.00
N ARG A 316 16.23 -17.31 8.94
CA ARG A 316 16.44 -18.75 8.67
C ARG A 316 15.18 -19.42 8.14
N SER A 317 14.01 -19.14 8.73
CA SER A 317 12.72 -19.64 8.25
C SER A 317 12.43 -19.18 6.81
N TYR A 318 12.64 -17.93 6.52
CA TYR A 318 12.48 -17.34 5.19
C TYR A 318 13.36 -18.03 4.14
N ARG A 319 14.59 -18.39 4.52
CA ARG A 319 15.55 -19.08 3.63
C ARG A 319 15.36 -20.60 3.62
N LYS A 320 14.33 -21.15 4.26
CA LYS A 320 14.13 -22.60 4.44
C LYS A 320 15.33 -23.30 5.07
N GLN A 321 16.07 -22.62 5.91
CA GLN A 321 17.20 -23.18 6.66
C GLN A 321 16.69 -23.77 7.99
N PRO A 322 17.28 -24.88 8.47
CA PRO A 322 16.94 -25.43 9.78
C PRO A 322 17.21 -24.39 10.88
N VAL A 323 16.27 -24.25 11.81
CA VAL A 323 16.46 -23.42 13.00
C VAL A 323 17.45 -24.14 13.92
N ASP A 324 18.51 -23.44 14.34
CA ASP A 324 19.41 -23.94 15.38
C ASP A 324 18.73 -23.71 16.75
N THR A 325 18.28 -24.79 17.36
CA THR A 325 17.61 -24.77 18.67
C THR A 325 18.57 -24.99 19.82
N ALA A 326 19.87 -25.01 19.58
CA ALA A 326 20.90 -25.27 20.58
C ALA A 326 21.48 -23.99 21.24
N ALA A 327 20.93 -22.82 20.92
CA ALA A 327 21.34 -21.53 21.51
C ALA A 327 20.47 -21.18 22.73
#